data_526142b0eb91ff9a2cab577e48efa9b9
#
_entry.id   526142b0eb91ff9a2cab577e48efa9b9
#
_cell.length_a   1.000
_cell.length_b   1.000
_cell.length_c   1.000
_cell.angle_alpha   90.00
_cell.angle_beta   90.00
_cell.angle_gamma   90.00
#
_symmetry.space_group_name_H-M   'P 1'
#
loop_
_entity.id
_entity.type
_entity.pdbx_description
1 polymer ?
#
loop_
_entity_poly.entity_id
_entity_poly.type
_entity_poly.pdbx_seq_one_letter_code
_entity_poly.pdbx_strand_id
1 'polypeptide(L)'
;MIFFPNAKINFGLNILRKREDGYHELETIFYPVGLKDGLEFIENKKNKIDFSVSGLLLNIVPEENIVVKAYRMLADDYTLPGLDIHLHKVIPFGAGLGGGSSDAAFLLKGLNDYFELGLFVSQLKRYALRLGADCSFFVEDKPAFACGIGEQLQTLKFSLSGYTILIVKPPFDVATKEAYANIQPGNPKYSLIDSIKKSPDQWQGRVINDFEATVFPLFPECAEIKTKLLELGAFYASMSGSGSSVFGLFKSEPQLTKEDFGPEYFIWKELI
;
A
#
# COMPACT_ATOMS: atom_id res chain seq x y z
N MET A 1 -0.54 15.81 17.94
CA MET A 1 -0.51 16.05 16.49
C MET A 1 -1.30 14.96 15.79
N ILE A 2 -2.04 15.28 14.72
CA ILE A 2 -2.91 14.32 14.03
C ILE A 2 -2.51 14.25 12.56
N PHE A 3 -2.48 13.04 11.99
CA PHE A 3 -2.20 12.74 10.59
C PHE A 3 -3.25 11.79 10.03
N PHE A 4 -3.30 11.72 8.71
CA PHE A 4 -4.18 10.83 7.98
C PHE A 4 -3.38 10.01 6.96
N PRO A 5 -2.65 8.96 7.42
CA PRO A 5 -1.90 8.08 6.54
C PRO A 5 -2.80 7.43 5.49
N ASN A 6 -2.48 7.62 4.21
CA ASN A 6 -3.28 7.10 3.12
C ASN A 6 -2.77 5.75 2.62
N ALA A 7 -3.65 5.00 1.96
CA ALA A 7 -3.30 3.79 1.25
C ALA A 7 -2.60 4.08 -0.10
N LYS A 8 -2.05 3.04 -0.70
CA LYS A 8 -1.59 3.00 -2.10
C LYS A 8 -2.18 1.81 -2.83
N ILE A 9 -2.19 1.87 -4.15
CA ILE A 9 -2.33 0.71 -5.01
C ILE A 9 -1.02 0.46 -5.77
N ASN A 10 -0.82 -0.79 -6.22
CA ASN A 10 0.17 -1.13 -7.23
C ASN A 10 -0.51 -1.10 -8.60
N PHE A 11 -0.17 -0.12 -9.42
CA PHE A 11 -0.66 -0.03 -10.79
C PHE A 11 0.30 -0.79 -11.72
N GLY A 12 0.06 -2.10 -11.85
CA GLY A 12 0.98 -3.07 -12.40
C GLY A 12 2.10 -3.46 -11.43
N LEU A 13 2.55 -4.70 -11.54
CA LEU A 13 3.68 -5.24 -10.79
C LEU A 13 4.28 -6.40 -11.58
N ASN A 14 5.55 -6.30 -11.95
CA ASN A 14 6.29 -7.34 -12.64
C ASN A 14 7.41 -7.87 -11.75
N ILE A 15 7.57 -9.18 -11.70
CA ILE A 15 8.66 -9.86 -10.99
C ILE A 15 9.71 -10.27 -12.00
N LEU A 16 10.85 -9.59 -11.98
CA LEU A 16 11.87 -9.68 -13.03
C LEU A 16 12.80 -10.87 -12.84
N ARG A 17 13.32 -11.06 -11.61
CA ARG A 17 14.22 -12.15 -11.28
C ARG A 17 14.29 -12.42 -9.78
N LYS A 18 14.70 -13.60 -9.41
CA LYS A 18 15.10 -13.92 -8.04
C LYS A 18 16.55 -13.48 -7.83
N ARG A 19 16.83 -12.83 -6.70
CA ARG A 19 18.14 -12.33 -6.32
C ARG A 19 18.89 -13.36 -5.46
N GLU A 20 20.20 -13.19 -5.35
CA GLU A 20 21.06 -14.05 -4.52
C GLU A 20 20.76 -13.91 -3.02
N ASP A 21 20.28 -12.73 -2.59
CA ASP A 21 19.88 -12.45 -1.21
C ASP A 21 18.51 -13.06 -0.82
N GLY A 22 17.87 -13.79 -1.74
CA GLY A 22 16.59 -14.47 -1.55
C GLY A 22 15.37 -13.61 -1.86
N TYR A 23 15.52 -12.29 -2.04
CA TYR A 23 14.47 -11.39 -2.51
C TYR A 23 14.24 -11.53 -4.01
N HIS A 24 13.20 -10.83 -4.50
CA HIS A 24 12.92 -10.73 -5.92
C HIS A 24 13.10 -9.30 -6.38
N GLU A 25 13.72 -9.13 -7.54
CA GLU A 25 13.73 -7.85 -8.23
C GLU A 25 12.39 -7.68 -8.93
N LEU A 26 11.78 -6.54 -8.71
CA LEU A 26 10.46 -6.20 -9.24
C LEU A 26 10.45 -4.80 -9.84
N GLU A 27 9.41 -4.52 -10.62
CA GLU A 27 9.02 -3.17 -10.98
C GLU A 27 7.51 -2.99 -10.77
N THR A 28 7.12 -1.82 -10.29
CA THR A 28 5.71 -1.46 -10.08
C THR A 28 5.51 0.05 -10.15
N ILE A 29 4.27 0.48 -10.29
CA ILE A 29 3.92 1.88 -10.08
C ILE A 29 3.07 1.97 -8.82
N PHE A 30 3.59 2.66 -7.80
CA PHE A 30 2.80 3.03 -6.63
C PHE A 30 1.96 4.26 -6.93
N TYR A 31 0.69 4.19 -6.59
CA TYR A 31 -0.24 5.30 -6.71
C TYR A 31 -0.98 5.52 -5.39
N PRO A 32 -0.91 6.71 -4.76
CA PRO A 32 -1.60 6.99 -3.51
C PRO A 32 -3.11 7.10 -3.76
N VAL A 33 -3.92 6.61 -2.81
CA VAL A 33 -5.39 6.68 -2.85
C VAL A 33 -5.93 7.29 -1.55
N GLY A 34 -7.14 7.83 -1.58
CA GLY A 34 -7.71 8.62 -0.51
C GLY A 34 -8.26 7.83 0.69
N LEU A 35 -8.21 6.49 0.68
CA LEU A 35 -8.50 5.66 1.85
C LEU A 35 -7.43 5.89 2.93
N LYS A 36 -7.83 6.32 4.14
CA LYS A 36 -6.90 6.80 5.17
C LYS A 36 -7.16 6.18 6.53
N ASP A 37 -6.09 5.95 7.27
CA ASP A 37 -6.09 5.74 8.71
C ASP A 37 -6.06 7.08 9.45
N GLY A 38 -6.25 7.07 10.77
CA GLY A 38 -6.03 8.20 11.65
C GLY A 38 -4.89 7.91 12.61
N LEU A 39 -3.87 8.74 12.65
CA LEU A 39 -2.72 8.60 13.52
C LEU A 39 -2.53 9.86 14.36
N GLU A 40 -2.55 9.70 15.67
CA GLU A 40 -2.34 10.79 16.62
C GLU A 40 -1.20 10.47 17.57
N PHE A 41 -0.43 11.49 17.96
CA PHE A 41 0.45 11.39 19.13
C PHE A 41 0.43 12.67 19.95
N ILE A 42 0.66 12.49 21.26
CA ILE A 42 0.86 13.55 22.24
C ILE A 42 2.02 13.18 23.15
N GLU A 43 2.76 14.19 23.64
CA GLU A 43 3.78 13.96 24.65
C GLU A 43 3.17 13.52 25.98
N ASN A 44 3.82 12.60 26.67
CA ASN A 44 3.43 12.15 27.99
C ASN A 44 4.55 12.35 29.04
N LYS A 45 4.16 12.32 30.31
CA LYS A 45 5.11 12.47 31.43
C LYS A 45 5.74 11.15 31.88
N LYS A 46 5.41 10.04 31.22
CA LYS A 46 5.83 8.68 31.61
C LYS A 46 7.23 8.32 31.08
N ASN A 47 7.81 9.16 30.20
CA ASN A 47 9.07 8.90 29.49
C ASN A 47 9.12 7.53 28.77
N LYS A 48 7.98 7.04 28.32
CA LYS A 48 7.84 5.80 27.56
C LYS A 48 6.73 5.94 26.52
N ILE A 49 6.81 5.11 25.47
CA ILE A 49 5.73 5.01 24.51
C ILE A 49 4.54 4.26 25.15
N ASP A 50 3.33 4.77 24.91
CA ASP A 50 2.06 4.12 25.20
C ASP A 50 1.30 4.07 23.87
N PHE A 51 0.98 2.87 23.36
CA PHE A 51 0.40 2.68 22.03
C PHE A 51 -0.96 2.02 22.12
N SER A 52 -1.93 2.59 21.46
CA SER A 52 -3.30 2.08 21.40
C SER A 52 -3.83 2.07 19.98
N VAL A 53 -4.76 1.14 19.69
CA VAL A 53 -5.39 0.97 18.39
C VAL A 53 -6.89 0.93 18.53
N SER A 54 -7.61 1.52 17.58
CA SER A 54 -9.06 1.39 17.41
C SER A 54 -9.41 1.15 15.93
N GLY A 55 -10.69 0.95 15.62
CA GLY A 55 -11.15 0.64 14.27
C GLY A 55 -10.99 -0.84 13.95
N LEU A 56 -10.40 -1.17 12.80
CA LEU A 56 -10.13 -2.56 12.42
C LEU A 56 -9.17 -3.21 13.40
N LEU A 57 -9.54 -4.39 13.91
CA LEU A 57 -8.74 -5.11 14.90
C LEU A 57 -7.42 -5.59 14.28
N LEU A 58 -6.33 -5.28 14.98
CA LEU A 58 -5.00 -5.81 14.69
C LEU A 58 -4.64 -6.84 15.77
N ASN A 59 -4.45 -8.09 15.38
CA ASN A 59 -3.95 -9.15 16.26
C ASN A 59 -2.42 -9.10 16.35
N ILE A 60 -1.87 -7.93 16.71
CA ILE A 60 -0.44 -7.70 16.83
C ILE A 60 -0.17 -7.12 18.21
N VAL A 61 0.83 -7.65 18.91
CA VAL A 61 1.27 -7.05 20.17
C VAL A 61 1.83 -5.64 19.90
N PRO A 62 1.56 -4.66 20.78
CA PRO A 62 1.96 -3.26 20.56
C PRO A 62 3.43 -3.08 20.18
N GLU A 63 4.33 -3.85 20.80
CA GLU A 63 5.78 -3.77 20.58
C GLU A 63 6.22 -4.20 19.17
N GLU A 64 5.43 -5.04 18.51
CA GLU A 64 5.69 -5.52 17.16
C GLU A 64 5.09 -4.62 16.09
N ASN A 65 4.23 -3.67 16.49
CA ASN A 65 3.62 -2.74 15.56
C ASN A 65 4.68 -1.86 14.90
N ILE A 66 4.58 -1.70 13.59
CA ILE A 66 5.54 -0.94 12.79
C ILE A 66 5.60 0.56 13.18
N VAL A 67 4.51 1.12 13.70
CA VAL A 67 4.44 2.48 14.23
C VAL A 67 5.32 2.62 15.48
N VAL A 68 5.25 1.64 16.39
CA VAL A 68 6.11 1.60 17.59
C VAL A 68 7.57 1.41 17.22
N LYS A 69 7.85 0.56 16.23
CA LYS A 69 9.22 0.39 15.69
C LYS A 69 9.76 1.67 15.07
N ALA A 70 8.92 2.43 14.36
CA ALA A 70 9.30 3.72 13.77
C ALA A 70 9.69 4.75 14.84
N TYR A 71 8.91 4.86 15.94
CA TYR A 71 9.26 5.71 17.06
C TYR A 71 10.59 5.29 17.70
N ARG A 72 10.74 4.00 18.05
CA ARG A 72 11.96 3.49 18.69
C ARG A 72 13.20 3.75 17.84
N MET A 73 13.10 3.54 16.55
CA MET A 73 14.22 3.75 15.61
C MET A 73 14.72 5.20 15.61
N LEU A 74 13.80 6.20 15.73
CA LEU A 74 14.19 7.59 15.89
C LEU A 74 14.68 7.90 17.31
N ALA A 75 14.08 7.29 18.33
CA ALA A 75 14.48 7.48 19.73
C ALA A 75 15.88 6.89 20.05
N ASP A 76 16.37 5.92 19.26
CA ASP A 76 17.74 5.41 19.36
C ASP A 76 18.78 6.45 18.89
N ASP A 77 18.42 7.31 17.95
CA ASP A 77 19.32 8.31 17.34
C ASP A 77 19.08 9.73 17.88
N TYR A 78 17.87 10.01 18.44
CA TYR A 78 17.46 11.33 18.92
C TYR A 78 16.82 11.24 20.31
N THR A 79 17.05 12.25 21.14
CA THR A 79 16.37 12.35 22.44
C THR A 79 14.92 12.74 22.23
N LEU A 80 14.02 11.74 22.27
CA LEU A 80 12.57 11.93 22.15
C LEU A 80 11.90 11.71 23.52
N PRO A 81 10.86 12.51 23.86
CA PRO A 81 10.07 12.27 25.07
C PRO A 81 9.20 11.05 24.92
N GLY A 82 8.60 10.57 26.01
CA GLY A 82 7.55 9.56 25.95
C GLY A 82 6.31 10.08 25.21
N LEU A 83 5.68 9.21 24.44
CA LEU A 83 4.50 9.54 23.64
C LEU A 83 3.34 8.59 23.93
N ASP A 84 2.14 9.14 24.03
CA ASP A 84 0.91 8.40 23.86
C ASP A 84 0.54 8.46 22.36
N ILE A 85 0.53 7.32 21.69
CA ILE A 85 0.24 7.19 20.27
C ILE A 85 -1.06 6.42 20.10
N HIS A 86 -2.00 6.97 19.34
CA HIS A 86 -3.24 6.31 18.96
C HIS A 86 -3.34 6.14 17.45
N LEU A 87 -3.65 4.91 17.01
CA LEU A 87 -3.85 4.55 15.62
C LEU A 87 -5.29 4.08 15.40
N HIS A 88 -6.07 4.83 14.64
CA HIS A 88 -7.40 4.41 14.19
C HIS A 88 -7.30 3.76 12.81
N LYS A 89 -7.49 2.42 12.75
CA LYS A 89 -7.35 1.63 11.52
C LYS A 89 -8.64 1.60 10.72
N VAL A 90 -8.54 2.02 9.47
CA VAL A 90 -9.56 1.96 8.43
C VAL A 90 -9.05 1.16 7.23
N ILE A 91 -7.75 1.30 6.89
CA ILE A 91 -7.11 0.54 5.81
C ILE A 91 -6.95 -0.91 6.26
N PRO A 92 -7.53 -1.89 5.53
CA PRO A 92 -7.42 -3.30 5.89
C PRO A 92 -5.97 -3.77 5.94
N PHE A 93 -5.67 -4.62 6.93
CA PHE A 93 -4.37 -5.27 7.05
C PHE A 93 -4.22 -6.39 6.00
N GLY A 94 -2.98 -6.72 5.58
CA GLY A 94 -2.71 -7.82 4.66
C GLY A 94 -3.38 -7.69 3.28
N ALA A 95 -3.70 -6.46 2.88
CA ALA A 95 -4.55 -6.15 1.74
C ALA A 95 -3.81 -5.72 0.46
N GLY A 96 -2.47 -5.66 0.48
CA GLY A 96 -1.70 -5.09 -0.64
C GLY A 96 -1.79 -3.56 -0.77
N LEU A 97 -2.38 -2.87 0.23
CA LEU A 97 -2.67 -1.42 0.21
C LEU A 97 -1.63 -0.56 0.96
N GLY A 98 -0.65 -1.16 1.60
CA GLY A 98 0.47 -0.47 2.24
C GLY A 98 0.12 0.30 3.52
N GLY A 99 -1.05 0.06 4.16
CA GLY A 99 -1.52 0.83 5.31
C GLY A 99 -0.52 0.93 6.46
N GLY A 100 0.04 -0.20 6.93
CA GLY A 100 1.03 -0.17 8.01
C GLY A 100 2.31 0.57 7.63
N SER A 101 2.77 0.45 6.38
CA SER A 101 3.93 1.19 5.87
C SER A 101 3.66 2.70 5.82
N SER A 102 2.44 3.07 5.48
CA SER A 102 1.98 4.46 5.52
C SER A 102 1.97 5.00 6.95
N ASP A 103 1.35 4.27 7.89
CA ASP A 103 1.31 4.67 9.30
C ASP A 103 2.71 4.97 9.85
N ALA A 104 3.66 4.07 9.60
CA ALA A 104 5.04 4.22 10.05
C ALA A 104 5.74 5.42 9.39
N ALA A 105 5.60 5.60 8.08
CA ALA A 105 6.22 6.70 7.36
C ALA A 105 5.65 8.07 7.78
N PHE A 106 4.33 8.14 8.00
CA PHE A 106 3.68 9.36 8.50
C PHE A 106 4.11 9.67 9.94
N LEU A 107 4.30 8.66 10.80
CA LEU A 107 4.86 8.91 12.12
C LEU A 107 6.28 9.46 12.03
N LEU A 108 7.17 8.86 11.21
CA LEU A 108 8.54 9.37 11.01
C LEU A 108 8.56 10.84 10.58
N LYS A 109 7.73 11.20 9.59
CA LYS A 109 7.57 12.60 9.13
C LYS A 109 7.07 13.50 10.26
N GLY A 110 6.02 13.05 10.94
CA GLY A 110 5.40 13.81 12.02
C GLY A 110 6.33 14.06 13.19
N LEU A 111 7.14 13.08 13.59
CA LEU A 111 8.14 13.24 14.64
C LEU A 111 9.26 14.18 14.21
N ASN A 112 9.73 14.06 12.95
CA ASN A 112 10.73 14.98 12.38
C ASN A 112 10.25 16.43 12.43
N ASP A 113 9.01 16.68 12.01
CA ASP A 113 8.46 18.03 11.92
C ASP A 113 8.13 18.60 13.32
N TYR A 114 7.53 17.78 14.19
CA TYR A 114 7.10 18.22 15.52
C TYR A 114 8.27 18.50 16.47
N PHE A 115 9.31 17.65 16.44
CA PHE A 115 10.50 17.81 17.28
C PHE A 115 11.65 18.53 16.57
N GLU A 116 11.41 19.07 15.38
CA GLU A 116 12.41 19.84 14.61
C GLU A 116 13.74 19.09 14.44
N LEU A 117 13.68 17.75 14.14
CA LEU A 117 14.88 16.90 14.06
C LEU A 117 15.80 17.26 12.89
N GLY A 118 15.32 18.05 11.93
CA GLY A 118 16.10 18.53 10.78
C GLY A 118 16.45 17.45 9.76
N LEU A 119 15.71 16.33 9.74
CA LEU A 119 15.93 15.25 8.79
C LEU A 119 15.45 15.64 7.38
N PHE A 120 16.33 15.49 6.40
CA PHE A 120 15.98 15.64 5.00
C PHE A 120 15.17 14.43 4.51
N VAL A 121 14.43 14.60 3.41
CA VAL A 121 13.65 13.53 2.75
C VAL A 121 14.47 12.26 2.51
N SER A 122 15.73 12.40 2.07
CA SER A 122 16.64 11.26 1.85
C SER A 122 16.98 10.49 3.13
N GLN A 123 17.05 11.18 4.28
CA GLN A 123 17.28 10.55 5.59
C GLN A 123 16.03 9.86 6.09
N LEU A 124 14.85 10.51 5.98
CA LEU A 124 13.57 9.89 6.29
C LEU A 124 13.32 8.62 5.47
N LYS A 125 13.65 8.63 4.17
CA LYS A 125 13.58 7.43 3.32
C LYS A 125 14.49 6.30 3.80
N ARG A 126 15.68 6.60 4.33
CA ARG A 126 16.56 5.57 4.90
C ARG A 126 15.99 4.95 6.17
N TYR A 127 15.37 5.75 7.05
CA TYR A 127 14.66 5.22 8.22
C TYR A 127 13.46 4.37 7.78
N ALA A 128 12.65 4.88 6.85
CA ALA A 128 11.49 4.20 6.32
C ALA A 128 11.85 2.84 5.69
N LEU A 129 12.91 2.78 4.89
CA LEU A 129 13.38 1.53 4.26
C LEU A 129 13.75 0.43 5.27
N ARG A 130 14.32 0.80 6.42
CA ARG A 130 14.64 -0.16 7.49
C ARG A 130 13.38 -0.77 8.13
N LEU A 131 12.23 -0.12 8.01
CA LEU A 131 10.93 -0.61 8.48
C LEU A 131 10.24 -1.50 7.44
N GLY A 132 10.42 -1.20 6.17
CA GLY A 132 9.84 -1.97 5.06
C GLY A 132 10.03 -1.27 3.71
N ALA A 133 10.05 -2.05 2.63
CA ALA A 133 10.29 -1.53 1.27
C ALA A 133 9.27 -0.45 0.87
N ASP A 134 7.98 -0.69 1.13
CA ASP A 134 6.90 0.24 0.79
C ASP A 134 6.91 1.53 1.64
N CYS A 135 7.55 1.52 2.83
CA CYS A 135 7.53 2.69 3.72
C CYS A 135 8.17 3.93 3.10
N SER A 136 9.24 3.75 2.30
CA SER A 136 9.94 4.86 1.66
C SER A 136 9.08 5.62 0.64
N PHE A 137 8.08 4.97 0.03
CA PHE A 137 7.12 5.58 -0.86
C PHE A 137 6.30 6.68 -0.16
N PHE A 138 5.78 6.39 1.04
CA PHE A 138 4.92 7.30 1.78
C PHE A 138 5.63 8.52 2.38
N VAL A 139 6.96 8.57 2.31
CA VAL A 139 7.71 9.77 2.70
C VAL A 139 7.40 10.93 1.75
N GLU A 140 7.35 10.71 0.44
CA GLU A 140 6.96 11.72 -0.54
C GLU A 140 5.50 11.61 -0.97
N ASP A 141 4.92 10.41 -0.90
CA ASP A 141 3.50 10.14 -1.15
C ASP A 141 3.01 10.69 -2.50
N LYS A 142 3.74 10.39 -3.56
CA LYS A 142 3.47 10.81 -4.94
C LYS A 142 3.54 9.59 -5.86
N PRO A 143 2.78 9.57 -6.98
CA PRO A 143 2.91 8.51 -7.96
C PRO A 143 4.36 8.26 -8.32
N ALA A 144 4.84 7.02 -8.20
CA ALA A 144 6.23 6.67 -8.39
C ALA A 144 6.41 5.31 -9.06
N PHE A 145 7.34 5.24 -9.99
CA PHE A 145 7.90 3.97 -10.46
C PHE A 145 8.87 3.46 -9.40
N ALA A 146 8.70 2.23 -8.99
CA ALA A 146 9.54 1.55 -8.02
C ALA A 146 10.22 0.34 -8.67
N CYS A 147 11.50 0.15 -8.38
CA CYS A 147 12.27 -1.02 -8.78
C CYS A 147 13.14 -1.53 -7.61
N GLY A 148 14.03 -2.52 -7.88
CA GLY A 148 14.72 -3.23 -6.83
C GLY A 148 13.78 -4.20 -6.11
N ILE A 149 13.66 -4.09 -4.80
CA ILE A 149 12.63 -4.78 -4.00
C ILE A 149 11.42 -3.87 -3.71
N GLY A 150 11.29 -2.74 -4.44
CA GLY A 150 10.27 -1.70 -4.28
C GLY A 150 10.78 -0.40 -3.65
N GLU A 151 12.07 -0.33 -3.30
CA GLU A 151 12.68 0.78 -2.56
C GLU A 151 13.29 1.87 -3.46
N GLN A 152 13.62 1.54 -4.71
CA GLN A 152 14.20 2.50 -5.65
C GLN A 152 13.09 3.26 -6.36
N LEU A 153 12.80 4.46 -5.89
CA LEU A 153 11.64 5.25 -6.29
C LEU A 153 12.02 6.37 -7.24
N GLN A 154 11.30 6.44 -8.36
CA GLN A 154 11.33 7.55 -9.31
C GLN A 154 9.93 8.16 -9.41
N THR A 155 9.78 9.41 -8.95
CA THR A 155 8.50 10.12 -9.05
C THR A 155 8.04 10.25 -10.50
N LEU A 156 6.75 9.99 -10.74
CA LEU A 156 6.14 10.02 -12.06
C LEU A 156 5.17 11.20 -12.21
N LYS A 157 5.14 11.79 -13.40
CA LYS A 157 4.05 12.66 -13.84
C LYS A 157 2.91 11.79 -14.41
N PHE A 158 2.28 11.01 -13.52
CA PHE A 158 1.18 10.11 -13.85
C PHE A 158 -0.01 10.44 -12.97
N SER A 159 -1.20 10.54 -13.56
CA SER A 159 -2.42 10.89 -12.83
C SER A 159 -3.57 9.99 -13.27
N LEU A 160 -4.32 9.53 -12.29
CA LEU A 160 -5.62 8.86 -12.46
C LEU A 160 -6.78 9.83 -12.16
N SER A 161 -6.51 11.13 -12.06
CA SER A 161 -7.52 12.15 -11.76
C SER A 161 -8.66 12.12 -12.78
N GLY A 162 -9.88 12.22 -12.27
CA GLY A 162 -11.11 12.16 -13.07
C GLY A 162 -11.67 10.75 -13.25
N TYR A 163 -11.00 9.71 -12.74
CA TYR A 163 -11.54 8.36 -12.70
C TYR A 163 -12.04 8.01 -11.30
N THR A 164 -13.08 7.18 -11.25
CA THR A 164 -13.50 6.56 -9.99
C THR A 164 -12.72 5.27 -9.78
N ILE A 165 -12.11 5.11 -8.59
CA ILE A 165 -11.55 3.85 -8.15
C ILE A 165 -12.53 3.13 -7.23
N LEU A 166 -12.66 1.83 -7.42
CA LEU A 166 -13.36 0.92 -6.52
C LEU A 166 -12.38 -0.13 -6.06
N ILE A 167 -12.12 -0.20 -4.75
CA ILE A 167 -11.26 -1.20 -4.11
C ILE A 167 -12.15 -2.18 -3.37
N VAL A 168 -11.95 -3.47 -3.63
CA VAL A 168 -12.67 -4.57 -2.97
C VAL A 168 -11.65 -5.52 -2.35
N LYS A 169 -11.81 -5.81 -1.04
CA LYS A 169 -10.99 -6.80 -0.35
C LYS A 169 -11.90 -7.90 0.21
N PRO A 170 -11.63 -9.18 -0.12
CA PRO A 170 -12.33 -10.31 0.48
C PRO A 170 -12.00 -10.43 1.98
N PRO A 171 -12.78 -11.21 2.77
CA PRO A 171 -12.63 -11.30 4.22
C PRO A 171 -11.42 -12.14 4.69
N PHE A 172 -10.43 -12.36 3.82
CA PHE A 172 -9.19 -13.05 4.13
C PHE A 172 -7.97 -12.27 3.66
N ASP A 173 -6.82 -12.62 4.20
CA ASP A 173 -5.52 -12.05 3.82
C ASP A 173 -4.75 -13.06 2.98
N VAL A 174 -3.91 -12.56 2.06
CA VAL A 174 -2.92 -13.35 1.33
C VAL A 174 -1.54 -13.04 1.91
N ALA A 175 -0.89 -14.05 2.46
CA ALA A 175 0.47 -13.85 2.94
C ALA A 175 1.42 -13.61 1.76
N THR A 176 2.25 -12.56 1.85
CA THR A 176 3.21 -12.22 0.79
C THR A 176 4.08 -13.42 0.41
N LYS A 177 4.44 -14.26 1.39
CA LYS A 177 5.19 -15.51 1.14
C LYS A 177 4.45 -16.47 0.22
N GLU A 178 3.13 -16.56 0.33
CA GLU A 178 2.30 -17.43 -0.54
C GLU A 178 2.24 -16.89 -1.96
N ALA A 179 2.11 -15.56 -2.13
CA ALA A 179 2.15 -14.93 -3.45
C ALA A 179 3.48 -15.19 -4.18
N TYR A 180 4.60 -15.21 -3.45
CA TYR A 180 5.93 -15.51 -4.01
C TYR A 180 6.20 -17.01 -4.23
N ALA A 181 5.47 -17.94 -3.60
CA ALA A 181 5.82 -19.35 -3.52
C ALA A 181 6.00 -20.02 -4.89
N ASN A 182 5.16 -19.67 -5.87
CA ASN A 182 5.17 -20.27 -7.21
C ASN A 182 5.37 -19.23 -8.31
N ILE A 183 5.87 -18.03 -7.97
CA ILE A 183 6.09 -16.99 -8.95
C ILE A 183 7.11 -17.42 -10.01
N GLN A 184 6.83 -17.12 -11.26
CA GLN A 184 7.75 -17.34 -12.38
C GLN A 184 8.31 -15.99 -12.81
N PRO A 185 9.50 -15.63 -12.34
CA PRO A 185 10.12 -14.37 -12.73
C PRO A 185 10.41 -14.35 -14.23
N GLY A 186 10.25 -13.19 -14.85
CA GLY A 186 10.53 -13.05 -16.29
C GLY A 186 10.53 -11.62 -16.77
N ASN A 187 10.95 -11.42 -18.00
CA ASN A 187 10.87 -10.10 -18.61
C ASN A 187 9.41 -9.78 -18.98
N PRO A 188 8.88 -8.63 -18.57
CA PRO A 188 7.52 -8.24 -18.91
C PRO A 188 7.36 -8.08 -20.41
N LYS A 189 6.22 -8.51 -20.96
CA LYS A 189 5.90 -8.32 -22.38
C LYS A 189 5.82 -6.85 -22.77
N TYR A 190 5.38 -6.00 -21.84
CA TYR A 190 5.23 -4.56 -22.02
C TYR A 190 5.88 -3.82 -20.84
N SER A 191 6.65 -2.78 -21.13
CA SER A 191 7.16 -1.86 -20.11
C SER A 191 5.99 -1.15 -19.42
N LEU A 192 6.01 -1.10 -18.07
CA LEU A 192 4.99 -0.36 -17.30
C LEU A 192 5.02 1.13 -17.66
N ILE A 193 6.21 1.72 -17.74
CA ILE A 193 6.40 3.15 -18.08
C ILE A 193 5.85 3.50 -19.47
N ASP A 194 5.98 2.60 -20.44
CA ASP A 194 5.44 2.86 -21.78
C ASP A 194 3.94 2.53 -21.85
N SER A 195 3.48 1.61 -21.04
CA SER A 195 2.07 1.24 -20.96
C SER A 195 1.21 2.36 -20.38
N ILE A 196 1.68 3.06 -19.33
CA ILE A 196 0.93 4.18 -18.74
C ILE A 196 0.81 5.41 -19.65
N LYS A 197 1.67 5.52 -20.67
CA LYS A 197 1.59 6.58 -21.69
C LYS A 197 0.52 6.29 -22.77
N LYS A 198 0.00 5.07 -22.81
CA LYS A 198 -1.07 4.68 -23.73
C LYS A 198 -2.44 5.16 -23.25
N SER A 199 -3.42 5.14 -24.15
CA SER A 199 -4.81 5.38 -23.77
C SER A 199 -5.24 4.41 -22.67
N PRO A 200 -6.00 4.86 -21.66
CA PRO A 200 -6.49 4.02 -20.56
C PRO A 200 -7.21 2.74 -21.01
N ASP A 201 -7.92 2.77 -22.13
CA ASP A 201 -8.59 1.60 -22.70
C ASP A 201 -7.61 0.49 -23.16
N GLN A 202 -6.30 0.80 -23.23
CA GLN A 202 -5.26 -0.16 -23.60
C GLN A 202 -4.50 -0.70 -22.39
N TRP A 203 -4.82 -0.29 -21.17
CA TRP A 203 -4.10 -0.74 -19.97
C TRP A 203 -4.44 -2.20 -19.61
N GLN A 204 -5.71 -2.59 -19.77
CA GLN A 204 -6.13 -3.97 -19.51
C GLN A 204 -5.34 -4.95 -20.40
N GLY A 205 -4.61 -5.90 -19.74
CA GLY A 205 -3.75 -6.87 -20.41
C GLY A 205 -2.35 -6.35 -20.80
N ARG A 206 -2.03 -5.05 -20.57
CA ARG A 206 -0.67 -4.49 -20.71
C ARG A 206 -0.04 -4.16 -19.36
N VAL A 207 -0.82 -3.56 -18.50
CA VAL A 207 -0.45 -3.28 -17.10
C VAL A 207 -0.98 -4.45 -16.29
N ILE A 208 -0.12 -5.39 -15.95
CA ILE A 208 -0.48 -6.63 -15.25
C ILE A 208 0.16 -6.65 -13.86
N ASN A 209 -0.36 -7.49 -13.00
CA ASN A 209 0.27 -7.83 -11.74
C ASN A 209 0.62 -9.32 -11.77
N ASP A 210 1.91 -9.65 -11.78
CA ASP A 210 2.39 -11.02 -11.90
C ASP A 210 1.93 -11.92 -10.75
N PHE A 211 1.65 -11.37 -9.58
CA PHE A 211 1.08 -12.16 -8.48
C PHE A 211 -0.32 -12.71 -8.78
N GLU A 212 -1.06 -12.13 -9.72
CA GLU A 212 -2.36 -12.69 -10.12
C GLU A 212 -2.23 -14.13 -10.61
N ALA A 213 -1.15 -14.46 -11.30
CA ALA A 213 -0.90 -15.82 -11.82
C ALA A 213 -0.69 -16.86 -10.70
N THR A 214 -0.26 -16.43 -9.52
CA THR A 214 -0.02 -17.33 -8.37
C THR A 214 -1.15 -17.25 -7.34
N VAL A 215 -1.73 -16.08 -7.13
CA VAL A 215 -2.76 -15.86 -6.11
C VAL A 215 -4.13 -16.34 -6.57
N PHE A 216 -4.54 -16.06 -7.80
CA PHE A 216 -5.88 -16.43 -8.29
C PHE A 216 -6.17 -17.92 -8.29
N PRO A 217 -5.21 -18.83 -8.62
CA PRO A 217 -5.45 -20.27 -8.48
C PRO A 217 -5.60 -20.74 -7.02
N LEU A 218 -4.97 -20.05 -6.07
CA LEU A 218 -5.04 -20.39 -4.64
C LEU A 218 -6.24 -19.73 -3.95
N PHE A 219 -6.65 -18.55 -4.42
CA PHE A 219 -7.72 -17.71 -3.89
C PHE A 219 -8.63 -17.24 -5.05
N PRO A 220 -9.50 -18.14 -5.57
CA PRO A 220 -10.35 -17.85 -6.73
C PRO A 220 -11.24 -16.62 -6.57
N GLU A 221 -11.64 -16.30 -5.35
CA GLU A 221 -12.46 -15.12 -5.03
C GLU A 221 -11.78 -13.81 -5.47
N CYS A 222 -10.45 -13.73 -5.45
CA CYS A 222 -9.75 -12.55 -5.96
C CYS A 222 -9.93 -12.41 -7.48
N ALA A 223 -9.95 -13.53 -8.22
CA ALA A 223 -10.22 -13.52 -9.67
C ALA A 223 -11.69 -13.17 -9.96
N GLU A 224 -12.62 -13.68 -9.15
CA GLU A 224 -14.06 -13.37 -9.25
C GLU A 224 -14.30 -11.88 -9.01
N ILE A 225 -13.66 -11.25 -8.00
CA ILE A 225 -13.74 -9.81 -7.76
C ILE A 225 -13.26 -9.05 -9.01
N LYS A 226 -12.12 -9.43 -9.60
CA LYS A 226 -11.59 -8.79 -10.81
C LYS A 226 -12.59 -8.88 -11.97
N THR A 227 -13.15 -10.05 -12.19
CA THR A 227 -14.17 -10.29 -13.23
C THR A 227 -15.39 -9.41 -12.97
N LYS A 228 -15.88 -9.39 -11.74
CA LYS A 228 -17.05 -8.59 -11.35
C LYS A 228 -16.82 -7.09 -11.55
N LEU A 229 -15.62 -6.58 -11.23
CA LEU A 229 -15.28 -5.18 -11.47
C LEU A 229 -15.33 -4.83 -12.97
N LEU A 230 -14.84 -5.73 -13.83
CA LEU A 230 -14.92 -5.55 -15.29
C LEU A 230 -16.38 -5.60 -15.79
N GLU A 231 -17.20 -6.51 -15.28
CA GLU A 231 -18.63 -6.60 -15.59
C GLU A 231 -19.41 -5.34 -15.16
N LEU A 232 -19.00 -4.71 -14.03
CA LEU A 232 -19.53 -3.44 -13.57
C LEU A 232 -19.08 -2.24 -14.44
N GLY A 233 -18.26 -2.47 -15.47
CA GLY A 233 -17.83 -1.45 -16.42
C GLY A 233 -16.46 -0.82 -16.10
N ALA A 234 -15.65 -1.43 -15.25
CA ALA A 234 -14.26 -0.98 -15.11
C ALA A 234 -13.51 -1.15 -16.43
N PHE A 235 -12.84 -0.10 -16.89
CA PHE A 235 -11.97 -0.20 -18.06
C PHE A 235 -10.61 -0.82 -17.76
N TYR A 236 -10.27 -0.89 -16.48
CA TYR A 236 -9.09 -1.56 -15.97
C TYR A 236 -9.37 -2.13 -14.57
N ALA A 237 -8.97 -3.36 -14.32
CA ALA A 237 -9.03 -3.99 -13.02
C ALA A 237 -7.78 -4.85 -12.77
N SER A 238 -7.25 -4.79 -11.55
CA SER A 238 -6.06 -5.53 -11.15
C SER A 238 -6.00 -5.73 -9.64
N MET A 239 -5.27 -6.75 -9.20
CA MET A 239 -4.92 -6.94 -7.81
C MET A 239 -3.85 -5.93 -7.39
N SER A 240 -3.90 -5.43 -6.16
CA SER A 240 -2.88 -4.54 -5.58
C SER A 240 -1.84 -5.32 -4.79
N GLY A 241 -0.56 -5.15 -5.11
CA GLY A 241 0.52 -5.85 -4.43
C GLY A 241 0.36 -7.37 -4.49
N SER A 242 0.63 -8.05 -3.39
CA SER A 242 0.42 -9.49 -3.23
C SER A 242 -1.04 -9.88 -2.92
N GLY A 243 -1.97 -8.93 -2.99
CA GLY A 243 -3.37 -9.13 -2.64
C GLY A 243 -3.61 -8.93 -1.13
N SER A 244 -4.80 -9.22 -0.66
CA SER A 244 -5.97 -9.78 -1.39
C SER A 244 -6.84 -8.72 -2.09
N SER A 245 -6.56 -7.40 -1.93
CA SER A 245 -7.37 -6.36 -2.55
C SER A 245 -7.24 -6.36 -4.06
N VAL A 246 -8.39 -6.22 -4.72
CA VAL A 246 -8.51 -5.98 -6.17
C VAL A 246 -9.17 -4.63 -6.37
N PHE A 247 -8.71 -3.86 -7.34
CA PHE A 247 -9.29 -2.56 -7.66
C PHE A 247 -9.70 -2.47 -9.12
N GLY A 248 -10.72 -1.65 -9.37
CA GLY A 248 -11.18 -1.29 -10.71
C GLY A 248 -11.18 0.22 -10.90
N LEU A 249 -10.87 0.66 -12.12
CA LEU A 249 -10.94 2.05 -12.54
C LEU A 249 -12.10 2.25 -13.51
N PHE A 250 -12.91 3.28 -13.26
CA PHE A 250 -14.14 3.58 -14.00
C PHE A 250 -14.10 5.01 -14.54
N LYS A 251 -14.64 5.22 -15.74
CA LYS A 251 -14.84 6.56 -16.34
C LYS A 251 -15.99 7.33 -15.69
N SER A 252 -16.92 6.62 -15.07
CA SER A 252 -18.05 7.15 -14.31
C SER A 252 -18.28 6.28 -13.07
N GLU A 253 -18.94 6.82 -12.07
CA GLU A 253 -19.23 6.09 -10.85
C GLU A 253 -20.03 4.81 -11.12
N PRO A 254 -19.51 3.60 -10.69
CA PRO A 254 -20.22 2.36 -10.86
C PRO A 254 -21.46 2.28 -9.95
N GLN A 255 -22.53 1.72 -10.45
CA GLN A 255 -23.73 1.45 -9.67
C GLN A 255 -23.55 0.11 -8.96
N LEU A 256 -23.43 0.16 -7.64
CA LEU A 256 -23.27 -1.03 -6.79
C LEU A 256 -24.60 -1.40 -6.15
N THR A 257 -24.89 -2.68 -6.14
CA THR A 257 -25.98 -3.29 -5.38
C THR A 257 -25.42 -4.05 -4.18
N LYS A 258 -26.28 -4.40 -3.22
CA LYS A 258 -25.89 -5.21 -2.04
C LYS A 258 -25.51 -6.65 -2.42
N GLU A 259 -25.82 -7.07 -3.64
CA GLU A 259 -25.60 -8.45 -4.14
C GLU A 259 -24.29 -8.57 -4.90
N ASP A 260 -23.61 -7.43 -5.22
CA ASP A 260 -22.38 -7.46 -6.01
C ASP A 260 -21.22 -8.07 -5.25
N PHE A 261 -21.16 -7.85 -3.92
CA PHE A 261 -20.14 -8.41 -3.03
C PHE A 261 -20.79 -8.79 -1.70
N GLY A 262 -20.27 -9.80 -1.02
CA GLY A 262 -20.77 -10.23 0.29
C GLY A 262 -20.64 -9.13 1.36
N PRO A 263 -21.45 -9.17 2.42
CA PRO A 263 -21.46 -8.16 3.48
C PRO A 263 -20.13 -8.12 4.28
N GLU A 264 -19.35 -9.18 4.22
CA GLU A 264 -18.03 -9.32 4.86
C GLU A 264 -16.89 -8.72 4.05
N TYR A 265 -17.15 -8.29 2.79
CA TYR A 265 -16.15 -7.67 1.95
C TYR A 265 -15.93 -6.21 2.36
N PHE A 266 -14.66 -5.81 2.43
CA PHE A 266 -14.36 -4.39 2.54
C PHE A 266 -14.45 -3.74 1.16
N ILE A 267 -15.19 -2.64 1.09
CA ILE A 267 -15.39 -1.89 -0.16
C ILE A 267 -15.06 -0.42 0.09
N TRP A 268 -14.21 0.14 -0.75
CA TRP A 268 -13.91 1.57 -0.78
C TRP A 268 -14.07 2.12 -2.18
N LYS A 269 -14.74 3.25 -2.29
CA LYS A 269 -14.97 3.95 -3.56
C LYS A 269 -14.66 5.42 -3.40
N GLU A 270 -13.93 5.99 -4.37
CA GLU A 270 -13.65 7.42 -4.43
C GLU A 270 -13.47 7.90 -5.87
N LEU A 271 -13.72 9.18 -6.12
CA LEU A 271 -13.30 9.90 -7.32
C LEU A 271 -11.88 10.46 -7.06
N ILE A 272 -10.90 10.04 -7.87
CA ILE A 272 -9.51 10.48 -7.76
C ILE A 272 -9.32 11.87 -8.37
#